data_3aef24edd1595a4dd3194764c639a706
#
_entry.id   3aef24edd1595a4dd3194764c639a706
#
_cell.length_a   1.000
_cell.length_b   1.000
_cell.length_c   1.000
_cell.angle_alpha   90.00
_cell.angle_beta   90.00
_cell.angle_gamma   90.00
#
_symmetry.space_group_name_H-M   'P 1'
#
loop_
_entity.id
_entity.type
_entity.pdbx_description
1 polymer ?
#
loop_
_entity_poly.entity_id
_entity_poly.type
_entity_poly.pdbx_seq_one_letter_code
_entity_poly.pdbx_strand_id
1 'polypeptide(L)'
;MTKLTKKAKTLQGKVDSTKLYPLNDALALVKQCATAKFDESIDVAVQLGIDAKKSDQVVRGAVVMPAGTGKTKRVAVFAQGAKAEEAKAAGADIVGMEDLAADIKAGNMNFDVVIASPDTMRIVGTLGQVLGPRGLMPNPKVGTVTPDVAQAVRNAKAGQVQFRVDKAGIVHGTIGRRSFESDKLIGNLRALIDALNKSKPASSKGVYLRKVAVSSTMGVGVRVDTASLAETA
;
A
#
# COMPACT_ATOMS: atom_id res chain seq x y z
N MET A 1 -35.90 -2.22 -3.12
CA MET A 1 -34.72 -1.42 -3.53
C MET A 1 -34.48 -0.36 -2.48
N THR A 2 -33.28 -0.34 -1.91
CA THR A 2 -32.86 0.70 -0.94
C THR A 2 -32.76 2.06 -1.61
N LYS A 3 -33.35 3.10 -1.00
CA LYS A 3 -33.27 4.47 -1.53
C LYS A 3 -31.81 4.96 -1.51
N LEU A 4 -31.30 5.34 -2.68
CA LEU A 4 -29.97 5.94 -2.80
C LEU A 4 -29.87 7.25 -2.01
N THR A 5 -28.75 7.46 -1.34
CA THR A 5 -28.46 8.75 -0.66
C THR A 5 -28.38 9.89 -1.68
N LYS A 6 -28.58 11.13 -1.25
CA LYS A 6 -28.45 12.31 -2.13
C LYS A 6 -27.08 12.35 -2.82
N LYS A 7 -26.00 12.05 -2.09
CA LYS A 7 -24.63 11.97 -2.62
C LYS A 7 -24.49 10.87 -3.67
N ALA A 8 -25.04 9.68 -3.43
CA ALA A 8 -24.97 8.58 -4.39
C ALA A 8 -25.69 8.91 -5.70
N LYS A 9 -26.84 9.61 -5.64
CA LYS A 9 -27.57 10.07 -6.84
C LYS A 9 -26.78 11.05 -7.69
N THR A 10 -26.08 12.02 -7.05
CA THR A 10 -25.26 13.02 -7.77
C THR A 10 -24.00 12.39 -8.38
N LEU A 11 -23.45 11.34 -7.80
CA LEU A 11 -22.28 10.65 -8.29
C LEU A 11 -22.61 9.66 -9.41
N GLN A 12 -23.79 9.00 -9.33
CA GLN A 12 -24.22 7.98 -10.30
C GLN A 12 -24.39 8.53 -11.72
N GLY A 13 -24.73 9.84 -11.86
CA GLY A 13 -24.82 10.50 -13.17
C GLY A 13 -23.47 10.93 -13.76
N LYS A 14 -22.39 10.90 -12.99
CA LYS A 14 -21.06 11.36 -13.44
C LYS A 14 -20.17 10.25 -13.96
N VAL A 15 -20.34 9.03 -13.48
CA VAL A 15 -19.49 7.88 -13.79
C VAL A 15 -20.33 6.72 -14.26
N ASP A 16 -20.05 6.23 -15.45
CA ASP A 16 -20.63 4.99 -15.97
C ASP A 16 -19.75 3.81 -15.52
N SER A 17 -20.31 2.92 -14.71
CA SER A 17 -19.60 1.76 -14.15
C SER A 17 -19.25 0.68 -15.18
N THR A 18 -19.85 0.72 -16.36
CA THR A 18 -19.62 -0.25 -17.44
C THR A 18 -18.47 0.17 -18.36
N LYS A 19 -18.22 1.47 -18.45
CA LYS A 19 -17.23 2.06 -19.35
C LYS A 19 -15.81 1.93 -18.79
N LEU A 20 -14.86 1.67 -19.68
CA LEU A 20 -13.42 1.77 -19.39
C LEU A 20 -12.95 3.18 -19.74
N TYR A 21 -12.23 3.81 -18.85
CA TYR A 21 -11.72 5.16 -19.03
C TYR A 21 -10.20 5.16 -19.23
N PRO A 22 -9.65 5.99 -20.13
CA PRO A 22 -8.23 6.27 -20.16
C PRO A 22 -7.73 6.73 -18.78
N LEU A 23 -6.47 6.47 -18.45
CA LEU A 23 -5.92 6.74 -17.12
C LEU A 23 -6.08 8.22 -16.70
N ASN A 24 -5.80 9.16 -17.60
CA ASN A 24 -5.90 10.59 -17.31
C ASN A 24 -7.34 11.02 -16.98
N ASP A 25 -8.31 10.55 -17.77
CA ASP A 25 -9.72 10.85 -17.59
C ASP A 25 -10.26 10.20 -16.31
N ALA A 26 -9.84 8.96 -16.04
CA ALA A 26 -10.22 8.26 -14.81
C ALA A 26 -9.76 9.02 -13.56
N LEU A 27 -8.51 9.49 -13.52
CA LEU A 27 -7.99 10.28 -12.40
C LEU A 27 -8.69 11.65 -12.26
N ALA A 28 -8.98 12.32 -13.38
CA ALA A 28 -9.74 13.58 -13.37
C ALA A 28 -11.16 13.38 -12.80
N LEU A 29 -11.86 12.31 -13.23
CA LEU A 29 -13.18 11.95 -12.72
C LEU A 29 -13.15 11.61 -11.23
N VAL A 30 -12.16 10.83 -10.77
CA VAL A 30 -12.00 10.49 -9.35
C VAL A 30 -11.80 11.74 -8.51
N LYS A 31 -10.96 12.68 -8.95
CA LYS A 31 -10.75 13.97 -8.27
C LYS A 31 -12.02 14.84 -8.21
N GLN A 32 -12.81 14.85 -9.28
CA GLN A 32 -14.11 15.56 -9.34
C GLN A 32 -15.16 14.91 -8.44
N CYS A 33 -15.11 13.59 -8.26
CA CYS A 33 -16.01 12.84 -7.39
C CYS A 33 -15.61 12.88 -5.92
N ALA A 34 -14.40 13.32 -5.59
CA ALA A 34 -13.89 13.48 -4.24
C ALA A 34 -14.47 14.75 -3.60
N THR A 35 -15.60 14.64 -2.90
CA THR A 35 -16.37 15.76 -2.36
C THR A 35 -16.28 15.90 -0.84
N ALA A 36 -15.45 15.11 -0.16
CA ALA A 36 -15.29 15.22 1.29
C ALA A 36 -14.57 16.51 1.70
N LYS A 37 -14.77 16.90 2.97
CA LYS A 37 -14.14 18.10 3.55
C LYS A 37 -12.67 17.91 3.92
N PHE A 38 -12.18 16.68 3.91
CA PHE A 38 -10.78 16.31 4.17
C PHE A 38 -10.08 15.94 2.86
N ASP A 39 -8.75 15.92 2.88
CA ASP A 39 -7.94 15.48 1.73
C ASP A 39 -8.06 13.97 1.57
N GLU A 40 -8.93 13.57 0.61
CA GLU A 40 -9.23 12.15 0.36
C GLU A 40 -8.00 11.41 -0.19
N SER A 41 -7.79 10.17 0.25
CA SER A 41 -6.83 9.28 -0.39
C SER A 41 -7.37 8.84 -1.75
N ILE A 42 -6.46 8.63 -2.70
CA ILE A 42 -6.76 7.98 -3.97
C ILE A 42 -6.20 6.56 -3.86
N ASP A 43 -7.11 5.60 -3.94
CA ASP A 43 -6.84 4.19 -3.77
C ASP A 43 -7.03 3.46 -5.10
N VAL A 44 -6.24 2.41 -5.31
CA VAL A 44 -6.31 1.54 -6.47
C VAL A 44 -6.65 0.13 -6.05
N ALA A 45 -7.49 -0.52 -6.83
CA ALA A 45 -7.79 -1.95 -6.73
C ALA A 45 -7.39 -2.62 -8.05
N VAL A 46 -6.45 -3.56 -7.97
CA VAL A 46 -5.93 -4.30 -9.13
C VAL A 46 -6.34 -5.75 -9.01
N GLN A 47 -7.19 -6.22 -9.91
CA GLN A 47 -7.57 -7.62 -9.98
C GLN A 47 -6.53 -8.39 -10.79
N LEU A 48 -5.90 -9.37 -10.16
CA LEU A 48 -4.90 -10.24 -10.76
C LEU A 48 -5.52 -11.56 -11.27
N GLY A 49 -4.93 -12.11 -12.31
CA GLY A 49 -5.31 -13.43 -12.86
C GLY A 49 -4.60 -14.57 -12.14
N ILE A 50 -4.76 -14.66 -10.83
CA ILE A 50 -4.15 -15.66 -9.97
C ILE A 50 -5.19 -16.38 -9.12
N ASP A 51 -4.84 -17.57 -8.64
CA ASP A 51 -5.64 -18.31 -7.66
C ASP A 51 -5.06 -18.05 -6.25
N ALA A 52 -5.69 -17.13 -5.52
CA ALA A 52 -5.25 -16.74 -4.18
C ALA A 52 -5.36 -17.85 -3.11
N LYS A 53 -6.02 -18.97 -3.44
CA LYS A 53 -6.10 -20.14 -2.55
C LYS A 53 -4.80 -20.93 -2.55
N LYS A 54 -4.01 -20.85 -3.63
CA LYS A 54 -2.74 -21.53 -3.75
C LYS A 54 -1.62 -20.68 -3.15
N SER A 55 -0.89 -21.23 -2.20
CA SER A 55 0.18 -20.52 -1.46
C SER A 55 1.32 -20.04 -2.35
N ASP A 56 1.57 -20.74 -3.47
CA ASP A 56 2.59 -20.41 -4.48
C ASP A 56 2.19 -19.21 -5.38
N GLN A 57 0.88 -18.90 -5.44
CA GLN A 57 0.35 -17.78 -6.23
C GLN A 57 0.03 -16.54 -5.39
N VAL A 58 0.29 -16.58 -4.08
CA VAL A 58 0.07 -15.40 -3.22
C VAL A 58 1.11 -14.34 -3.49
N VAL A 59 0.67 -13.24 -4.12
CA VAL A 59 1.49 -12.05 -4.38
C VAL A 59 1.51 -11.16 -3.15
N ARG A 60 2.71 -10.85 -2.67
CA ARG A 60 2.95 -9.94 -1.55
C ARG A 60 4.27 -9.23 -1.75
N GLY A 61 4.30 -7.93 -1.53
CA GLY A 61 5.50 -7.13 -1.68
C GLY A 61 5.34 -5.73 -1.12
N ALA A 62 6.29 -4.90 -1.44
CA ALA A 62 6.27 -3.47 -1.15
C ALA A 62 6.83 -2.69 -2.34
N VAL A 63 6.36 -1.48 -2.51
CA VAL A 63 6.83 -0.54 -3.51
C VAL A 63 7.04 0.82 -2.86
N VAL A 64 8.13 1.48 -3.19
CA VAL A 64 8.36 2.88 -2.80
C VAL A 64 7.72 3.75 -3.86
N MET A 65 6.76 4.58 -3.45
CA MET A 65 6.07 5.49 -4.37
C MET A 65 6.99 6.66 -4.74
N PRO A 66 7.25 6.94 -6.03
CA PRO A 66 8.16 8.01 -6.45
C PRO A 66 7.78 9.39 -5.90
N ALA A 67 6.49 9.69 -5.86
CA ALA A 67 5.97 10.95 -5.30
C ALA A 67 5.54 10.84 -3.82
N GLY A 68 5.82 9.71 -3.16
CA GLY A 68 5.33 9.43 -1.82
C GLY A 68 3.83 9.16 -1.76
N THR A 69 3.30 8.98 -0.55
CA THR A 69 1.86 8.73 -0.30
C THR A 69 1.12 9.95 0.27
N GLY A 70 1.84 11.03 0.58
CA GLY A 70 1.28 12.21 1.27
C GLY A 70 0.93 11.97 2.74
N LYS A 71 1.42 10.88 3.34
CA LYS A 71 1.31 10.59 4.77
C LYS A 71 2.71 10.41 5.35
N THR A 72 2.99 11.09 6.46
CA THR A 72 4.16 10.81 7.29
C THR A 72 3.87 9.57 8.14
N LYS A 73 4.74 8.56 8.06
CA LYS A 73 4.63 7.33 8.86
C LYS A 73 5.58 7.39 10.02
N ARG A 74 5.12 6.99 11.18
CA ARG A 74 5.95 6.78 12.37
C ARG A 74 6.54 5.39 12.31
N VAL A 75 7.86 5.30 12.38
CA VAL A 75 8.60 4.06 12.19
C VAL A 75 9.19 3.61 13.52
N ALA A 76 8.82 2.42 13.96
CA ALA A 76 9.43 1.73 15.08
C ALA A 76 10.45 0.70 14.57
N VAL A 77 11.62 0.66 15.19
CA VAL A 77 12.72 -0.20 14.78
C VAL A 77 13.18 -1.08 15.92
N PHE A 78 13.22 -2.38 15.67
CA PHE A 78 13.86 -3.36 16.53
C PHE A 78 15.29 -3.58 16.06
N ALA A 79 16.24 -2.95 16.71
CA ALA A 79 17.67 -3.08 16.41
C ALA A 79 18.50 -2.92 17.68
N GLN A 80 19.73 -3.49 17.67
CA GLN A 80 20.67 -3.46 18.79
C GLN A 80 22.04 -2.94 18.31
N GLY A 81 22.76 -2.28 19.23
CA GLY A 81 24.14 -1.80 18.98
C GLY A 81 24.21 -0.77 17.85
N ALA A 82 25.17 -0.92 16.96
CA ALA A 82 25.42 0.01 15.84
C ALA A 82 24.19 0.20 14.93
N LYS A 83 23.43 -0.87 14.67
CA LYS A 83 22.20 -0.80 13.85
C LYS A 83 21.12 0.10 14.48
N ALA A 84 21.08 0.22 15.81
CA ALA A 84 20.16 1.12 16.50
C ALA A 84 20.56 2.60 16.28
N GLU A 85 21.84 2.90 16.26
CA GLU A 85 22.35 4.26 15.97
C GLU A 85 22.11 4.63 14.51
N GLU A 86 22.37 3.71 13.59
CA GLU A 86 22.05 3.87 12.16
C GLU A 86 20.56 4.14 11.93
N ALA A 87 19.67 3.40 12.64
CA ALA A 87 18.23 3.61 12.54
C ALA A 87 17.82 5.00 13.04
N LYS A 88 18.40 5.47 14.17
CA LYS A 88 18.16 6.83 14.68
C LYS A 88 18.66 7.90 13.71
N ALA A 89 19.86 7.72 13.17
CA ALA A 89 20.43 8.63 12.16
C ALA A 89 19.60 8.67 10.87
N ALA A 90 18.98 7.54 10.47
CA ALA A 90 18.06 7.47 9.33
C ALA A 90 16.67 8.08 9.62
N GLY A 91 16.41 8.49 10.87
CA GLY A 91 15.20 9.17 11.28
C GLY A 91 14.10 8.26 11.80
N ALA A 92 14.40 7.09 12.37
CA ALA A 92 13.42 6.27 13.07
C ALA A 92 12.84 7.03 14.28
N ASP A 93 11.53 6.92 14.49
CA ASP A 93 10.85 7.65 15.57
C ASP A 93 11.00 6.93 16.91
N ILE A 94 10.99 5.61 16.90
CA ILE A 94 11.16 4.75 18.08
C ILE A 94 12.18 3.67 17.75
N VAL A 95 13.21 3.55 18.57
CA VAL A 95 14.22 2.48 18.44
C VAL A 95 14.40 1.81 19.78
N GLY A 96 14.24 0.51 19.84
CA GLY A 96 14.36 -0.26 21.07
C GLY A 96 14.39 -1.76 20.85
N MET A 97 14.44 -2.52 21.93
CA MET A 97 14.37 -3.98 21.92
C MET A 97 13.32 -4.50 22.90
N GLU A 98 13.75 -4.89 24.08
CA GLU A 98 12.87 -5.44 25.13
C GLU A 98 11.93 -4.37 25.69
N ASP A 99 12.41 -3.15 25.83
CA ASP A 99 11.63 -1.99 26.25
C ASP A 99 10.47 -1.74 25.29
N LEU A 100 10.77 -1.67 24.00
CA LEU A 100 9.75 -1.53 22.95
C LEU A 100 8.79 -2.72 22.90
N ALA A 101 9.30 -3.93 23.15
CA ALA A 101 8.46 -5.11 23.22
C ALA A 101 7.51 -5.08 24.43
N ALA A 102 7.96 -4.56 25.57
CA ALA A 102 7.11 -4.38 26.75
C ALA A 102 6.03 -3.33 26.51
N ASP A 103 6.35 -2.20 25.87
CA ASP A 103 5.40 -1.16 25.50
C ASP A 103 4.31 -1.70 24.57
N ILE A 104 4.68 -2.48 23.57
CA ILE A 104 3.73 -3.11 22.65
C ILE A 104 2.81 -4.08 23.36
N LYS A 105 3.34 -4.88 24.30
CA LYS A 105 2.53 -5.79 25.13
C LYS A 105 1.57 -5.02 26.03
N ALA A 106 1.98 -3.85 26.53
CA ALA A 106 1.13 -2.95 27.33
C ALA A 106 0.07 -2.24 26.47
N GLY A 107 0.12 -2.36 25.13
CA GLY A 107 -0.84 -1.76 24.20
C GLY A 107 -0.42 -0.39 23.65
N ASN A 108 0.73 0.12 24.02
CA ASN A 108 1.29 1.39 23.53
C ASN A 108 1.88 1.20 22.12
N MET A 109 1.09 1.52 21.08
CA MET A 109 1.48 1.34 19.68
C MET A 109 1.33 2.65 18.91
N ASN A 110 2.23 3.60 19.20
CA ASN A 110 2.26 4.90 18.54
C ASN A 110 3.15 4.91 17.28
N PHE A 111 3.02 3.87 16.43
CA PHE A 111 3.76 3.70 15.19
C PHE A 111 2.90 3.08 14.10
N ASP A 112 3.27 3.33 12.86
CA ASP A 112 2.54 2.90 11.67
C ASP A 112 3.28 1.78 10.90
N VAL A 113 4.59 1.64 11.13
CA VAL A 113 5.43 0.61 10.50
C VAL A 113 6.42 0.08 11.53
N VAL A 114 6.64 -1.24 11.50
CA VAL A 114 7.65 -1.91 12.31
C VAL A 114 8.72 -2.48 11.39
N ILE A 115 9.98 -2.16 11.69
CA ILE A 115 11.15 -2.70 11.01
C ILE A 115 11.97 -3.48 12.03
N ALA A 116 12.54 -4.60 11.62
CA ALA A 116 13.34 -5.44 12.50
C ALA A 116 14.62 -5.90 11.80
N SER A 117 15.72 -5.96 12.53
CA SER A 117 16.88 -6.71 12.06
C SER A 117 16.62 -8.21 12.18
N PRO A 118 17.25 -9.07 11.36
CA PRO A 118 17.06 -10.52 11.46
C PRO A 118 17.34 -11.07 12.87
N ASP A 119 18.32 -10.50 13.56
CA ASP A 119 18.76 -10.92 14.89
C ASP A 119 17.66 -10.69 15.96
N THR A 120 16.85 -9.63 15.81
CA THR A 120 15.81 -9.25 16.76
C THR A 120 14.48 -9.97 16.53
N MET A 121 14.35 -10.71 15.43
CA MET A 121 13.11 -11.42 15.08
C MET A 121 12.67 -12.44 16.15
N ARG A 122 13.59 -12.95 16.96
CA ARG A 122 13.25 -13.82 18.10
C ARG A 122 12.34 -13.09 19.10
N ILE A 123 12.62 -11.83 19.41
CA ILE A 123 11.81 -11.01 20.32
C ILE A 123 10.51 -10.60 19.65
N VAL A 124 10.58 -10.11 18.39
CA VAL A 124 9.42 -9.68 17.61
C VAL A 124 8.44 -10.83 17.39
N GLY A 125 8.93 -12.08 17.26
CA GLY A 125 8.10 -13.28 17.13
C GLY A 125 7.14 -13.46 18.31
N THR A 126 7.55 -13.11 19.52
CA THR A 126 6.68 -13.17 20.72
C THR A 126 5.52 -12.18 20.68
N LEU A 127 5.63 -11.13 19.86
CA LEU A 127 4.62 -10.10 19.66
C LEU A 127 3.64 -10.41 18.52
N GLY A 128 3.79 -11.59 17.89
CA GLY A 128 3.00 -11.98 16.71
C GLY A 128 1.49 -11.94 16.96
N GLN A 129 1.02 -12.27 18.17
CA GLN A 129 -0.39 -12.21 18.55
C GLN A 129 -0.94 -10.76 18.58
N VAL A 130 -0.09 -9.77 18.85
CA VAL A 130 -0.47 -8.36 18.95
C VAL A 130 -0.27 -7.64 17.60
N LEU A 131 0.88 -7.83 16.96
CA LEU A 131 1.24 -7.17 15.71
C LEU A 131 0.58 -7.81 14.48
N GLY A 132 0.34 -9.12 14.51
CA GLY A 132 -0.21 -9.88 13.38
C GLY A 132 -1.59 -9.39 12.93
N PRO A 133 -2.60 -9.34 13.82
CA PRO A 133 -3.94 -8.87 13.46
C PRO A 133 -3.99 -7.43 12.94
N ARG A 134 -3.03 -6.59 13.36
CA ARG A 134 -2.92 -5.20 12.92
C ARG A 134 -2.12 -5.02 11.62
N GLY A 135 -1.56 -6.11 11.07
CA GLY A 135 -0.75 -6.06 9.86
C GLY A 135 0.62 -5.40 10.04
N LEU A 136 1.06 -5.19 11.29
CA LEU A 136 2.32 -4.53 11.63
C LEU A 136 3.49 -5.49 11.78
N MET A 137 3.26 -6.81 11.65
CA MET A 137 4.30 -7.82 11.78
C MET A 137 5.36 -7.68 10.69
N PRO A 138 6.64 -7.50 11.03
CA PRO A 138 7.72 -7.42 10.05
C PRO A 138 7.82 -8.69 9.21
N ASN A 139 8.16 -8.53 7.91
CA ASN A 139 8.27 -9.65 6.99
C ASN A 139 9.40 -9.42 5.98
N PRO A 140 10.27 -10.43 5.73
CA PRO A 140 11.34 -10.34 4.75
C PRO A 140 10.86 -10.04 3.33
N LYS A 141 9.73 -10.62 2.90
CA LYS A 141 9.17 -10.42 1.55
C LYS A 141 8.72 -8.97 1.28
N VAL A 142 8.48 -8.20 2.32
CA VAL A 142 8.07 -6.78 2.26
C VAL A 142 9.28 -5.86 2.48
N GLY A 143 10.44 -6.42 2.83
CA GLY A 143 11.65 -5.66 3.12
C GLY A 143 11.64 -4.96 4.49
N THR A 144 10.73 -5.34 5.40
CA THR A 144 10.69 -4.82 6.78
C THR A 144 11.53 -5.65 7.76
N VAL A 145 12.06 -6.80 7.31
CA VAL A 145 13.12 -7.55 7.99
C VAL A 145 14.34 -7.51 7.10
N THR A 146 15.35 -6.75 7.49
CA THR A 146 16.57 -6.55 6.69
C THR A 146 17.76 -6.28 7.59
N PRO A 147 18.99 -6.66 7.17
CA PRO A 147 20.20 -6.25 7.86
C PRO A 147 20.48 -4.75 7.70
N ASP A 148 20.07 -4.14 6.57
CA ASP A 148 20.18 -2.70 6.31
C ASP A 148 18.93 -1.97 6.81
N VAL A 149 18.97 -1.66 8.08
CA VAL A 149 17.85 -1.00 8.79
C VAL A 149 17.72 0.46 8.33
N ALA A 150 18.83 1.14 8.06
CA ALA A 150 18.83 2.53 7.66
C ALA A 150 18.08 2.74 6.33
N GLN A 151 18.35 1.90 5.33
CA GLN A 151 17.66 1.96 4.05
C GLN A 151 16.17 1.65 4.20
N ALA A 152 15.80 0.66 5.03
CA ALA A 152 14.41 0.33 5.27
C ALA A 152 13.64 1.49 5.92
N VAL A 153 14.24 2.21 6.87
CA VAL A 153 13.65 3.41 7.49
C VAL A 153 13.45 4.52 6.46
N ARG A 154 14.45 4.79 5.62
CA ARG A 154 14.33 5.78 4.53
C ARG A 154 13.20 5.43 3.57
N ASN A 155 13.12 4.18 3.14
CA ASN A 155 12.06 3.70 2.25
C ASN A 155 10.67 3.84 2.90
N ALA A 156 10.53 3.47 4.17
CA ALA A 156 9.28 3.60 4.91
C ALA A 156 8.80 5.06 5.01
N LYS A 157 9.75 6.00 5.26
CA LYS A 157 9.46 7.45 5.30
C LYS A 157 9.26 8.07 3.92
N ALA A 158 9.92 7.55 2.88
CA ALA A 158 9.70 7.97 1.49
C ALA A 158 8.32 7.58 0.93
N GLY A 159 7.50 6.85 1.69
CA GLY A 159 6.15 6.47 1.26
C GLY A 159 6.07 5.06 0.68
N GLN A 160 6.80 4.13 1.25
CA GLN A 160 6.65 2.71 0.90
C GLN A 160 5.23 2.22 1.20
N VAL A 161 4.59 1.61 0.20
CA VAL A 161 3.29 0.96 0.30
C VAL A 161 3.48 -0.54 0.24
N GLN A 162 2.94 -1.23 1.22
CA GLN A 162 2.89 -2.68 1.25
C GLN A 162 1.63 -3.14 0.54
N PHE A 163 1.73 -4.16 -0.28
CA PHE A 163 0.59 -4.78 -0.93
C PHE A 163 0.55 -6.28 -0.67
N ARG A 164 -0.65 -6.79 -0.57
CA ARG A 164 -0.94 -8.21 -0.43
C ARG A 164 -2.21 -8.53 -1.18
N VAL A 165 -2.19 -9.61 -1.94
CA VAL A 165 -3.40 -10.11 -2.59
C VAL A 165 -4.40 -10.62 -1.54
N ASP A 166 -5.67 -10.32 -1.72
CA ASP A 166 -6.76 -10.84 -0.92
C ASP A 166 -7.24 -12.22 -1.42
N LYS A 167 -8.26 -12.79 -0.78
CA LYS A 167 -8.85 -14.08 -1.17
C LYS A 167 -9.52 -14.07 -2.55
N ALA A 168 -9.90 -12.90 -3.05
CA ALA A 168 -10.53 -12.69 -4.36
C ALA A 168 -9.52 -12.46 -5.49
N GLY A 169 -8.21 -12.45 -5.19
CA GLY A 169 -7.16 -12.16 -6.17
C GLY A 169 -6.99 -10.68 -6.45
N ILE A 170 -7.43 -9.79 -5.55
CA ILE A 170 -7.35 -8.35 -5.70
C ILE A 170 -6.25 -7.79 -4.81
N VAL A 171 -5.46 -6.87 -5.34
CA VAL A 171 -4.49 -6.07 -4.60
C VAL A 171 -5.05 -4.68 -4.40
N HIS A 172 -5.02 -4.20 -3.16
CA HIS A 172 -5.42 -2.85 -2.80
C HIS A 172 -4.19 -2.04 -2.39
N GLY A 173 -4.15 -0.76 -2.78
CA GLY A 173 -3.09 0.15 -2.41
C GLY A 173 -3.50 1.61 -2.55
N THR A 174 -2.89 2.48 -1.75
CA THR A 174 -3.06 3.93 -1.87
C THR A 174 -1.96 4.48 -2.76
N ILE A 175 -2.34 5.22 -3.80
CA ILE A 175 -1.39 5.84 -4.76
C ILE A 175 -1.11 7.31 -4.47
N GLY A 176 -1.87 7.94 -3.57
CA GLY A 176 -1.64 9.33 -3.16
C GLY A 176 -2.86 9.99 -2.56
N ARG A 177 -2.89 11.31 -2.64
CA ARG A 177 -3.95 12.16 -2.14
C ARG A 177 -4.64 12.92 -3.27
N ARG A 178 -5.88 13.40 -3.02
CA ARG A 178 -6.60 14.27 -3.94
C ARG A 178 -5.80 15.54 -4.28
N SER A 179 -5.06 16.08 -3.32
CA SER A 179 -4.21 17.28 -3.46
C SER A 179 -3.02 17.06 -4.41
N PHE A 180 -2.65 15.83 -4.74
CA PHE A 180 -1.53 15.54 -5.65
C PHE A 180 -1.90 15.92 -7.09
N GLU A 181 -0.90 16.38 -7.85
CA GLU A 181 -0.98 16.53 -9.30
C GLU A 181 -1.25 15.20 -9.99
N SER A 182 -1.89 15.24 -11.16
CA SER A 182 -2.24 14.01 -11.89
C SER A 182 -1.00 13.21 -12.28
N ASP A 183 0.07 13.88 -12.70
CA ASP A 183 1.32 13.24 -13.12
C ASP A 183 2.00 12.46 -11.98
N LYS A 184 1.94 12.99 -10.75
CA LYS A 184 2.44 12.30 -9.55
C LYS A 184 1.63 11.04 -9.25
N LEU A 185 0.32 11.07 -9.43
CA LEU A 185 -0.55 9.90 -9.25
C LEU A 185 -0.31 8.85 -10.34
N ILE A 186 -0.11 9.28 -11.58
CA ILE A 186 0.24 8.40 -12.70
C ILE A 186 1.57 7.70 -12.44
N GLY A 187 2.60 8.45 -12.03
CA GLY A 187 3.91 7.91 -11.68
C GLY A 187 3.83 6.86 -10.56
N ASN A 188 3.06 7.16 -9.51
CA ASN A 188 2.85 6.23 -8.41
C ASN A 188 2.08 4.96 -8.85
N LEU A 189 1.05 5.11 -9.66
CA LEU A 189 0.29 3.97 -10.18
C LEU A 189 1.15 3.07 -11.06
N ARG A 190 1.98 3.65 -11.94
CA ARG A 190 2.92 2.89 -12.78
C ARG A 190 3.91 2.12 -11.93
N ALA A 191 4.54 2.76 -10.94
CA ALA A 191 5.47 2.10 -10.04
C ALA A 191 4.83 0.89 -9.32
N LEU A 192 3.55 1.00 -8.94
CA LEU A 192 2.82 -0.12 -8.36
C LEU A 192 2.58 -1.24 -9.37
N ILE A 193 2.16 -0.92 -10.60
CA ILE A 193 1.91 -1.91 -11.65
C ILE A 193 3.20 -2.62 -12.04
N ASP A 194 4.31 -1.92 -12.15
CA ASP A 194 5.63 -2.49 -12.44
C ASP A 194 6.08 -3.43 -11.33
N ALA A 195 5.87 -3.04 -10.06
CA ALA A 195 6.17 -3.91 -8.92
C ALA A 195 5.30 -5.17 -8.93
N LEU A 196 4.02 -5.07 -9.32
CA LEU A 196 3.14 -6.22 -9.47
C LEU A 196 3.60 -7.13 -10.61
N ASN A 197 3.97 -6.57 -11.76
CA ASN A 197 4.47 -7.33 -12.91
C ASN A 197 5.78 -8.07 -12.56
N LYS A 198 6.70 -7.43 -11.84
CA LYS A 198 7.93 -8.06 -11.33
C LYS A 198 7.64 -9.18 -10.33
N SER A 199 6.55 -9.08 -9.58
CA SER A 199 6.13 -10.06 -8.58
C SER A 199 5.23 -11.17 -9.14
N LYS A 200 5.06 -11.24 -10.48
CA LYS A 200 4.22 -12.26 -11.14
C LYS A 200 4.74 -13.66 -10.85
N PRO A 201 3.92 -14.56 -10.27
CA PRO A 201 4.32 -15.94 -10.06
C PRO A 201 4.51 -16.69 -11.39
N ALA A 202 5.53 -17.55 -11.48
CA ALA A 202 5.75 -18.39 -12.65
C ALA A 202 4.58 -19.36 -12.93
N SER A 203 3.84 -19.76 -11.91
CA SER A 203 2.67 -20.63 -12.01
C SER A 203 1.41 -19.91 -12.52
N SER A 204 1.43 -18.56 -12.67
CA SER A 204 0.29 -17.80 -13.19
C SER A 204 0.21 -17.94 -14.72
N LYS A 205 -0.89 -18.50 -15.21
CA LYS A 205 -1.18 -18.65 -16.66
C LYS A 205 -2.20 -17.61 -17.13
N GLY A 206 -2.05 -17.16 -18.37
CA GLY A 206 -2.98 -16.22 -19.00
C GLY A 206 -2.76 -14.76 -18.63
N VAL A 207 -3.82 -13.93 -18.72
CA VAL A 207 -3.78 -12.50 -18.47
C VAL A 207 -3.59 -12.24 -16.98
N TYR A 208 -2.48 -11.62 -16.60
CA TYR A 208 -2.12 -11.35 -15.20
C TYR A 208 -2.87 -10.14 -14.65
N LEU A 209 -2.84 -9.00 -15.33
CA LEU A 209 -3.60 -7.80 -14.96
C LEU A 209 -4.96 -7.84 -15.63
N ARG A 210 -6.02 -8.22 -14.89
CA ARG A 210 -7.38 -8.35 -15.45
C ARG A 210 -8.15 -7.05 -15.43
N LYS A 211 -8.17 -6.36 -14.29
CA LYS A 211 -8.93 -5.12 -14.10
C LYS A 211 -8.17 -4.20 -13.18
N VAL A 212 -8.19 -2.92 -13.48
CA VAL A 212 -7.67 -1.85 -12.64
C VAL A 212 -8.81 -0.87 -12.39
N ALA A 213 -9.01 -0.49 -11.13
CA ALA A 213 -10.00 0.52 -10.77
C ALA A 213 -9.35 1.49 -9.77
N VAL A 214 -9.68 2.76 -9.92
CA VAL A 214 -9.21 3.84 -9.04
C VAL A 214 -10.42 4.49 -8.37
N SER A 215 -10.30 4.81 -7.09
CA SER A 215 -11.37 5.47 -6.34
C SER A 215 -10.80 6.47 -5.35
N SER A 216 -11.59 7.46 -4.95
CA SER A 216 -11.29 8.26 -3.76
C SER A 216 -11.95 7.64 -2.53
N THR A 217 -11.51 8.04 -1.33
CA THR A 217 -11.99 7.47 -0.05
C THR A 217 -13.52 7.43 0.06
N MET A 218 -14.19 8.49 -0.36
CA MET A 218 -15.67 8.62 -0.28
C MET A 218 -16.32 8.75 -1.65
N GLY A 219 -15.57 8.57 -2.74
CA GLY A 219 -16.05 8.68 -4.12
C GLY A 219 -16.48 7.36 -4.73
N VAL A 220 -16.67 7.39 -6.04
CA VAL A 220 -17.05 6.23 -6.86
C VAL A 220 -15.79 5.60 -7.45
N GLY A 221 -15.79 4.27 -7.60
CA GLY A 221 -14.75 3.54 -8.31
C GLY A 221 -14.89 3.72 -9.83
N VAL A 222 -13.80 4.12 -10.47
CA VAL A 222 -13.69 4.30 -11.93
C VAL A 222 -12.79 3.21 -12.48
N ARG A 223 -13.25 2.50 -13.51
CA ARG A 223 -12.46 1.45 -14.19
C ARG A 223 -11.50 2.09 -15.17
N VAL A 224 -10.23 1.70 -15.06
CA VAL A 224 -9.16 2.15 -15.95
C VAL A 224 -8.96 1.14 -17.07
N ASP A 225 -8.78 1.63 -18.28
CA ASP A 225 -8.36 0.79 -19.40
C ASP A 225 -6.91 0.35 -19.20
N THR A 226 -6.70 -0.97 -19.17
CA THR A 226 -5.37 -1.57 -19.00
C THR A 226 -4.45 -1.31 -20.19
N ALA A 227 -5.00 -1.10 -21.40
CA ALA A 227 -4.21 -0.75 -22.58
C ALA A 227 -3.54 0.62 -22.39
N SER A 228 -4.24 1.62 -21.86
CA SER A 228 -3.72 2.95 -21.60
C SER A 228 -2.57 3.00 -20.58
N LEU A 229 -2.37 1.92 -19.79
CA LEU A 229 -1.27 1.80 -18.85
C LEU A 229 0.05 1.37 -19.52
N ALA A 230 -0.06 0.70 -20.67
CA ALA A 230 1.09 0.22 -21.45
C ALA A 230 1.61 1.27 -22.45
N GLU A 231 0.72 2.12 -23.01
CA GLU A 231 1.05 3.08 -24.08
C GLU A 231 1.91 4.28 -23.64
N THR A 232 2.13 4.43 -22.35
CA THR A 232 2.84 5.60 -21.79
C THR A 232 4.19 5.21 -21.14
N ALA A 233 4.79 4.08 -21.59
CA ALA A 233 6.14 3.64 -21.21
C ALA A 233 7.21 4.20 -22.13
#